data_5f6b2d2e1baf852fd6147052e8f710d8
#
_entry.id   5f6b2d2e1baf852fd6147052e8f710d8
#
_cell.length_a   1.000
_cell.length_b   1.000
_cell.length_c   1.000
_cell.angle_alpha   90.00
_cell.angle_beta   90.00
_cell.angle_gamma   90.00
#
_symmetry.space_group_name_H-M   'P 1'
#
loop_
_entity.id
_entity.type
_entity.pdbx_description
1 polymer ?
#
loop_
_entity_poly.entity_id
_entity_poly.type
_entity_poly.pdbx_seq_one_letter_code
_entity_poly.pdbx_strand_id
1 'polypeptide(L)'
;MTDPALRRLTTAQTVTLAVMGAIYWFVAALVVRWTAANWVGSDGPTALVFALIIVATVPALFLGMAVAHIDRDQAQISAAIMTGTALLLDGMALTWGQSLYGSNPAIVLGGAASIMWGAGVAIVLGMLLERRA
;
A
#
# COMPACT_ATOMS: atom_id res chain seq x y z
N MET A 1 -22.23 -10.32 25.66
CA MET A 1 -20.78 -10.42 25.51
C MET A 1 -20.49 -10.63 24.04
N THR A 2 -20.07 -9.57 23.35
CA THR A 2 -19.67 -9.68 21.96
C THR A 2 -18.24 -10.24 21.92
N ASP A 3 -18.08 -11.36 21.24
CA ASP A 3 -16.78 -11.97 20.99
C ASP A 3 -15.86 -10.94 20.29
N PRO A 4 -14.70 -10.56 20.86
CA PRO A 4 -13.77 -9.62 20.22
C PRO A 4 -13.34 -10.08 18.81
N ALA A 5 -13.33 -11.38 18.56
CA ALA A 5 -13.00 -11.96 17.25
C ALA A 5 -14.05 -11.65 16.15
N LEU A 6 -15.23 -11.12 16.53
CA LEU A 6 -16.32 -10.78 15.61
C LEU A 6 -16.52 -9.26 15.44
N ARG A 7 -15.59 -8.44 15.89
CA ARG A 7 -15.65 -6.99 15.69
C ARG A 7 -15.49 -6.67 14.21
N ARG A 8 -16.61 -6.58 13.52
CA ARG A 8 -16.61 -6.19 12.10
C ARG A 8 -16.40 -4.68 11.96
N LEU A 9 -15.62 -4.29 10.97
CA LEU A 9 -15.52 -2.88 10.59
C LEU A 9 -16.89 -2.33 10.19
N THR A 10 -17.15 -1.11 10.56
CA THR A 10 -18.34 -0.40 10.06
C THR A 10 -18.17 -0.06 8.58
N THR A 11 -19.29 0.19 7.90
CA THR A 11 -19.23 0.66 6.50
C THR A 11 -18.41 1.94 6.36
N ALA A 12 -18.55 2.87 7.30
CA ALA A 12 -17.77 4.12 7.30
C ALA A 12 -16.25 3.85 7.43
N GLN A 13 -15.86 2.95 8.31
CA GLN A 13 -14.45 2.55 8.47
C GLN A 13 -13.90 1.88 7.21
N THR A 14 -14.67 0.98 6.61
CA THR A 14 -14.28 0.30 5.36
C THR A 14 -14.10 1.31 4.22
N VAL A 15 -15.05 2.24 4.06
CA VAL A 15 -14.95 3.28 3.04
C VAL A 15 -13.76 4.21 3.29
N THR A 16 -13.50 4.60 4.53
CA THR A 16 -12.35 5.43 4.90
C THR A 16 -11.03 4.73 4.56
N LEU A 17 -10.89 3.45 4.88
CA LEU A 17 -9.71 2.67 4.51
C LEU A 17 -9.54 2.54 3.00
N ALA A 18 -10.63 2.32 2.26
CA ALA A 18 -10.58 2.28 0.80
C ALA A 18 -10.14 3.62 0.18
N VAL A 19 -10.64 4.74 0.70
CA VAL A 19 -10.21 6.09 0.30
C VAL A 19 -8.73 6.31 0.63
N MET A 20 -8.28 5.91 1.81
CA MET A 20 -6.86 5.99 2.18
C MET A 20 -5.99 5.14 1.25
N GLY A 21 -6.44 3.94 0.89
CA GLY A 21 -5.77 3.10 -0.09
C GLY A 21 -5.66 3.76 -1.46
N ALA A 22 -6.71 4.42 -1.92
CA ALA A 22 -6.70 5.18 -3.18
C ALA A 22 -5.74 6.39 -3.13
N ILE A 23 -5.68 7.09 -2.01
CA ILE A 23 -4.72 8.20 -1.79
C ILE A 23 -3.29 7.66 -1.81
N TYR A 24 -3.01 6.60 -1.09
CA TYR A 24 -1.68 5.96 -1.07
C TYR A 24 -1.26 5.46 -2.46
N TRP A 25 -2.20 4.85 -3.20
CA TRP A 25 -1.98 4.47 -4.58
C TRP A 25 -1.54 5.65 -5.44
N PHE A 26 -2.26 6.76 -5.39
CA PHE A 26 -1.96 7.92 -6.20
C PHE A 26 -0.60 8.54 -5.85
N VAL A 27 -0.31 8.67 -4.56
CA VAL A 27 0.99 9.16 -4.07
C VAL A 27 2.12 8.22 -4.53
N ALA A 28 1.95 6.92 -4.38
CA ALA A 28 2.93 5.93 -4.83
C ALA A 28 3.17 6.00 -6.34
N ALA A 29 2.11 6.14 -7.14
CA ALA A 29 2.22 6.29 -8.59
C ALA A 29 3.02 7.55 -8.99
N LEU A 30 2.79 8.67 -8.31
CA LEU A 30 3.56 9.90 -8.53
C LEU A 30 5.02 9.75 -8.10
N VAL A 31 5.28 9.10 -6.96
CA VAL A 31 6.65 8.83 -6.52
C VAL A 31 7.39 7.98 -7.54
N VAL A 32 6.77 6.92 -8.03
CA VAL A 32 7.34 6.09 -9.11
C VAL A 32 7.60 6.94 -10.34
N ARG A 33 6.62 7.72 -10.79
CA ARG A 33 6.76 8.58 -11.97
C ARG A 33 7.98 9.50 -11.90
N TRP A 34 8.23 10.10 -10.75
CA TRP A 34 9.28 11.11 -10.59
C TRP A 34 10.64 10.54 -10.21
N THR A 35 10.69 9.34 -9.63
CA THR A 35 11.94 8.80 -9.08
C THR A 35 12.44 7.55 -9.77
N ALA A 36 11.59 6.76 -10.43
CA ALA A 36 11.94 5.42 -10.92
C ALA A 36 13.12 5.44 -11.92
N ALA A 37 13.25 6.47 -12.72
CA ALA A 37 14.38 6.63 -13.65
C ALA A 37 15.74 6.67 -12.95
N ASN A 38 15.77 7.02 -11.66
CA ASN A 38 17.02 7.17 -10.89
C ASN A 38 17.46 5.87 -10.20
N TRP A 39 16.59 4.88 -10.07
CA TRP A 39 16.89 3.66 -9.30
C TRP A 39 16.54 2.36 -10.02
N VAL A 40 15.59 2.35 -10.95
CA VAL A 40 15.27 1.15 -11.73
C VAL A 40 16.45 0.74 -12.60
N GLY A 41 16.82 -0.53 -12.52
CA GLY A 41 17.95 -1.09 -13.28
C GLY A 41 19.33 -0.88 -12.62
N SER A 42 19.37 -0.37 -11.39
CA SER A 42 20.59 -0.19 -10.61
C SER A 42 20.47 -0.94 -9.29
N ASP A 43 21.26 -1.98 -9.06
CA ASP A 43 21.09 -2.93 -7.95
C ASP A 43 21.08 -2.26 -6.57
N GLY A 44 22.08 -1.40 -6.28
CA GLY A 44 22.17 -0.72 -4.98
C GLY A 44 21.01 0.24 -4.71
N PRO A 45 20.74 1.22 -5.58
CA PRO A 45 19.59 2.12 -5.45
C PRO A 45 18.25 1.40 -5.41
N THR A 46 18.06 0.35 -6.20
CA THR A 46 16.83 -0.47 -6.16
C THR A 46 16.65 -1.13 -4.79
N ALA A 47 17.68 -1.76 -4.26
CA ALA A 47 17.65 -2.38 -2.93
C ALA A 47 17.33 -1.36 -1.83
N LEU A 48 17.88 -0.16 -1.91
CA LEU A 48 17.58 0.93 -0.97
C LEU A 48 16.11 1.35 -1.02
N VAL A 49 15.54 1.50 -2.23
CA VAL A 49 14.13 1.85 -2.41
C VAL A 49 13.23 0.77 -1.79
N PHE A 50 13.53 -0.50 -2.04
CA PHE A 50 12.76 -1.62 -1.48
C PHE A 50 12.83 -1.65 0.05
N ALA A 51 13.99 -1.35 0.64
CA ALA A 51 14.13 -1.22 2.10
C ALA A 51 13.35 -0.02 2.66
N LEU A 52 13.41 1.14 1.98
CA LEU A 52 12.67 2.34 2.39
C LEU A 52 11.16 2.14 2.32
N ILE A 53 10.66 1.35 1.39
CA ILE A 53 9.23 0.99 1.31
C ILE A 53 8.79 0.28 2.58
N ILE A 54 9.59 -0.65 3.14
CA ILE A 54 9.27 -1.32 4.40
C ILE A 54 9.10 -0.28 5.52
N VAL A 55 10.06 0.62 5.65
CA VAL A 55 10.04 1.66 6.68
C VAL A 55 8.86 2.61 6.51
N ALA A 56 8.53 3.02 5.29
CA ALA A 56 7.43 3.92 4.99
C ALA A 56 6.04 3.28 5.18
N THR A 57 5.93 1.97 4.99
CA THR A 57 4.65 1.26 5.08
C THR A 57 4.12 1.22 6.51
N VAL A 58 5.00 1.15 7.52
CA VAL A 58 4.59 1.11 8.94
C VAL A 58 3.78 2.36 9.32
N PRO A 59 4.30 3.59 9.18
CA PRO A 59 3.52 4.79 9.52
C PRO A 59 2.30 4.98 8.61
N ALA A 60 2.37 4.56 7.34
CA ALA A 60 1.24 4.63 6.43
C ALA A 60 0.06 3.75 6.91
N LEU A 61 0.35 2.53 7.38
CA LEU A 61 -0.67 1.64 7.95
C LEU A 61 -1.31 2.27 9.20
N PHE A 62 -0.48 2.75 10.12
CA PHE A 62 -0.99 3.38 11.35
C PHE A 62 -1.79 4.65 11.08
N LEU A 63 -1.37 5.46 10.13
CA LEU A 63 -2.11 6.67 9.73
C LEU A 63 -3.48 6.32 9.16
N GLY A 64 -3.55 5.32 8.28
CA GLY A 64 -4.83 4.86 7.72
C GLY A 64 -5.79 4.37 8.80
N MET A 65 -5.28 3.57 9.75
CA MET A 65 -6.06 3.09 10.88
C MET A 65 -6.51 4.23 11.80
N ALA A 66 -5.63 5.19 12.09
CA ALA A 66 -5.95 6.35 12.93
C ALA A 66 -7.06 7.21 12.32
N VAL A 67 -6.98 7.49 11.02
CA VAL A 67 -8.01 8.25 10.29
C VAL A 67 -9.36 7.52 10.30
N ALA A 68 -9.34 6.20 10.22
CA ALA A 68 -10.56 5.38 10.27
C ALA A 68 -11.03 5.06 11.70
N HIS A 69 -10.32 5.53 12.73
CA HIS A 69 -10.59 5.23 14.15
C HIS A 69 -10.64 3.73 14.43
N ILE A 70 -9.63 3.01 13.99
CA ILE A 70 -9.50 1.55 14.09
C ILE A 70 -8.34 1.19 15.01
N ASP A 71 -8.59 0.24 15.90
CA ASP A 71 -7.60 -0.28 16.83
C ASP A 71 -6.68 -1.33 16.18
N ARG A 72 -5.55 -1.63 16.84
CA ARG A 72 -4.54 -2.55 16.33
C ARG A 72 -4.98 -4.02 16.24
N ASP A 73 -6.07 -4.38 16.88
CA ASP A 73 -6.68 -5.71 16.76
C ASP A 73 -7.31 -5.96 15.37
N GLN A 74 -7.38 -4.93 14.53
CA GLN A 74 -7.91 -5.00 13.16
C GLN A 74 -6.87 -4.53 12.12
N ALA A 75 -5.58 -4.60 12.45
CA ALA A 75 -4.51 -4.14 11.57
C ALA A 75 -4.44 -4.95 10.27
N GLN A 76 -4.65 -6.25 10.32
CA GLN A 76 -4.61 -7.13 9.15
C GLN A 76 -5.70 -6.78 8.14
N ILE A 77 -6.94 -6.65 8.60
CA ILE A 77 -8.06 -6.32 7.69
C ILE A 77 -7.93 -4.88 7.16
N SER A 78 -7.40 -3.96 7.95
CA SER A 78 -7.14 -2.59 7.53
C SER A 78 -6.08 -2.55 6.41
N ALA A 79 -4.97 -3.26 6.58
CA ALA A 79 -3.95 -3.39 5.56
C ALA A 79 -4.51 -4.03 4.29
N ALA A 80 -5.32 -5.07 4.41
CA ALA A 80 -5.93 -5.76 3.28
C ALA A 80 -6.87 -4.85 2.47
N ILE A 81 -7.69 -4.04 3.12
CA ILE A 81 -8.61 -3.11 2.43
C ILE A 81 -7.82 -2.01 1.71
N MET A 82 -6.89 -1.35 2.39
CA MET A 82 -6.08 -0.28 1.78
C MET A 82 -5.24 -0.82 0.60
N THR A 83 -4.56 -1.93 0.82
CA THR A 83 -3.70 -2.55 -0.19
C THR A 83 -4.52 -3.11 -1.37
N GLY A 84 -5.63 -3.79 -1.08
CA GLY A 84 -6.52 -4.31 -2.11
C GLY A 84 -7.08 -3.22 -3.01
N THR A 85 -7.52 -2.10 -2.44
CA THR A 85 -7.98 -0.93 -3.19
C THR A 85 -6.86 -0.37 -4.07
N ALA A 86 -5.66 -0.18 -3.51
CA ALA A 86 -4.51 0.31 -4.25
C ALA A 86 -4.15 -0.62 -5.42
N LEU A 87 -4.09 -1.93 -5.20
CA LEU A 87 -3.77 -2.90 -6.26
C LEU A 87 -4.83 -2.96 -7.38
N LEU A 88 -6.10 -2.80 -7.04
CA LEU A 88 -7.15 -2.72 -8.06
C LEU A 88 -6.96 -1.50 -8.96
N LEU A 89 -6.63 -0.36 -8.36
CA LEU A 89 -6.35 0.87 -9.11
C LEU A 89 -5.05 0.76 -9.91
N ASP A 90 -4.00 0.13 -9.38
CA ASP A 90 -2.76 -0.15 -10.11
C ASP A 90 -3.02 -1.06 -11.33
N GLY A 91 -3.80 -2.11 -11.16
CA GLY A 91 -4.16 -2.99 -12.27
C GLY A 91 -4.85 -2.25 -13.41
N MET A 92 -5.78 -1.36 -13.10
CA MET A 92 -6.45 -0.52 -14.09
C MET A 92 -5.48 0.49 -14.72
N ALA A 93 -4.71 1.19 -13.91
CA ALA A 93 -3.79 2.22 -14.37
C ALA A 93 -2.65 1.65 -15.22
N LEU A 94 -2.08 0.52 -14.83
CA LEU A 94 -1.03 -0.15 -15.62
C LEU A 94 -1.56 -0.74 -16.94
N THR A 95 -2.84 -1.09 -17.00
CA THR A 95 -3.45 -1.62 -18.24
C THR A 95 -3.80 -0.51 -19.22
N TRP A 96 -4.43 0.57 -18.76
CA TRP A 96 -4.99 1.61 -19.64
C TRP A 96 -4.36 2.99 -19.47
N GLY A 97 -3.58 3.22 -18.44
CA GLY A 97 -3.01 4.51 -18.10
C GLY A 97 -1.55 4.45 -17.68
N GLN A 98 -0.72 3.65 -18.35
CA GLN A 98 0.70 3.48 -18.04
C GLN A 98 1.48 4.80 -17.95
N SER A 99 1.06 5.82 -18.70
CA SER A 99 1.66 7.15 -18.67
C SER A 99 1.63 7.82 -17.30
N LEU A 100 0.75 7.39 -16.39
CA LEU A 100 0.74 7.84 -15.00
C LEU A 100 2.05 7.50 -14.29
N TYR A 101 2.66 6.35 -14.60
CA TYR A 101 3.91 5.87 -13.97
C TYR A 101 5.17 6.30 -14.73
N GLY A 102 5.06 6.63 -16.00
CA GLY A 102 6.17 7.05 -16.85
C GLY A 102 5.97 6.67 -18.31
N SER A 103 6.95 7.03 -19.16
CA SER A 103 6.92 6.80 -20.60
C SER A 103 7.78 5.60 -21.05
N ASN A 104 8.74 5.18 -20.24
CA ASN A 104 9.64 4.07 -20.57
C ASN A 104 9.09 2.75 -19.97
N PRO A 105 8.75 1.75 -20.82
CA PRO A 105 8.18 0.48 -20.33
C PRO A 105 9.04 -0.27 -19.32
N ALA A 106 10.38 -0.25 -19.46
CA ALA A 106 11.28 -0.90 -18.51
C ALA A 106 11.24 -0.23 -17.13
N ILE A 107 11.16 1.10 -17.11
CA ILE A 107 11.03 1.87 -15.86
C ILE A 107 9.65 1.64 -15.22
N VAL A 108 8.60 1.61 -16.02
CA VAL A 108 7.24 1.31 -15.55
C VAL A 108 7.18 -0.09 -14.92
N LEU A 109 7.82 -1.08 -15.53
CA LEU A 109 7.89 -2.44 -14.99
C LEU A 109 8.61 -2.49 -13.65
N GLY A 110 9.76 -1.82 -13.52
CA GLY A 110 10.49 -1.73 -12.25
C GLY A 110 9.69 -1.01 -11.17
N GLY A 111 9.01 0.06 -11.54
CA GLY A 111 8.08 0.76 -10.66
C GLY A 111 6.92 -0.12 -10.19
N ALA A 112 6.31 -0.86 -11.10
CA ALA A 112 5.24 -1.82 -10.78
C ALA A 112 5.73 -2.92 -9.82
N ALA A 113 6.95 -3.42 -10.01
CA ALA A 113 7.56 -4.39 -9.10
C ALA A 113 7.71 -3.82 -7.67
N SER A 114 8.12 -2.56 -7.53
CA SER A 114 8.20 -1.90 -6.22
C SER A 114 6.85 -1.74 -5.54
N ILE A 115 5.80 -1.48 -6.31
CA ILE A 115 4.42 -1.40 -5.81
C ILE A 115 3.94 -2.77 -5.31
N MET A 116 4.18 -3.83 -6.07
CA MET A 116 3.86 -5.20 -5.65
C MET A 116 4.61 -5.59 -4.37
N TRP A 117 5.88 -5.22 -4.27
CA TRP A 117 6.66 -5.40 -3.04
C TRP A 117 6.03 -4.66 -1.87
N GLY A 118 5.70 -3.39 -2.02
CA GLY A 118 5.05 -2.59 -0.99
C GLY A 118 3.70 -3.17 -0.55
N ALA A 119 2.92 -3.70 -1.48
CA ALA A 119 1.66 -4.37 -1.19
C ALA A 119 1.87 -5.63 -0.34
N GLY A 120 2.84 -6.46 -0.69
CA GLY A 120 3.21 -7.64 0.08
C GLY A 120 3.68 -7.27 1.49
N VAL A 121 4.55 -6.28 1.60
CA VAL A 121 5.03 -5.74 2.88
C VAL A 121 3.87 -5.24 3.75
N ALA A 122 2.92 -4.50 3.17
CA ALA A 122 1.76 -3.98 3.91
C ALA A 122 0.91 -5.10 4.50
N ILE A 123 0.66 -6.16 3.73
CA ILE A 123 -0.12 -7.32 4.20
C ILE A 123 0.63 -8.03 5.34
N VAL A 124 1.92 -8.32 5.18
CA VAL A 124 2.72 -8.98 6.21
C VAL A 124 2.80 -8.14 7.48
N LEU A 125 3.03 -6.83 7.35
CA LEU A 125 3.06 -5.93 8.50
C LEU A 125 1.69 -5.85 9.19
N GLY A 126 0.59 -5.85 8.44
CA GLY A 126 -0.75 -5.93 9.01
C GLY A 126 -0.92 -7.14 9.91
N MET A 127 -0.44 -8.31 9.46
CA MET A 127 -0.46 -9.55 10.25
C MET A 127 0.43 -9.48 11.49
N LEU A 128 1.64 -8.92 11.36
CA LEU A 128 2.61 -8.87 12.46
C LEU A 128 2.26 -7.81 13.51
N LEU A 129 1.65 -6.71 13.09
CA LEU A 129 1.29 -5.58 13.96
C LEU A 129 -0.07 -5.74 14.62
N GLU A 130 -0.86 -6.72 14.17
CA GLU A 130 -2.15 -7.02 14.78
C GLU A 130 -1.95 -7.51 16.22
N ARG A 131 -2.63 -6.86 17.15
CA ARG A 131 -2.67 -7.31 18.54
C ARG A 131 -3.69 -8.43 18.67
N ARG A 132 -3.21 -9.62 18.92
CA ARG A 132 -4.06 -10.74 19.34
C ARG A 132 -4.42 -10.52 20.81
N ALA A 133 -5.71 -10.50 21.05
CA ALA A 133 -6.23 -10.44 22.41
C ALA A 133 -5.93 -11.75 23.16
#